data_09ded0468ac376237a7824579b648c9f
#
_entry.id   09ded0468ac376237a7824579b648c9f
#
_cell.length_a   1.000
_cell.length_b   1.000
_cell.length_c   1.000
_cell.angle_alpha   90.00
_cell.angle_beta   90.00
_cell.angle_gamma   90.00
#
_symmetry.space_group_name_H-M   'P 1'
#
loop_
_entity.id
_entity.type
_entity.pdbx_description
1 polymer ?
#
loop_
_entity_poly.entity_id
_entity_poly.type
_entity_poly.pdbx_seq_one_letter_code
_entity_poly.pdbx_strand_id
1 'polypeptide(L)'
;MTQTQTVLLYSDKAEIRDRMRLAVGTRPAPDLTLQFVDAASYRECISLVDTYELDLLLLDGEAQPAGGLGVARQLRDERDDCPPICVVIARAADRWLAAYSGADATLVHPLDPVTTGQTFAGLLQRTPAPS
;
A
#
# COMPACT_ATOMS: atom_id res chain seq x y z
N MET A 1 -5.70 19.33 -14.13
CA MET A 1 -5.44 18.06 -14.80
C MET A 1 -5.43 16.93 -13.80
N THR A 2 -6.09 15.84 -14.14
CA THR A 2 -6.13 14.67 -13.26
C THR A 2 -4.82 13.91 -13.35
N GLN A 3 -4.18 13.69 -12.22
CA GLN A 3 -2.97 12.88 -12.15
C GLN A 3 -3.35 11.43 -11.91
N THR A 4 -2.77 10.52 -12.69
CA THR A 4 -2.98 9.09 -12.49
C THR A 4 -1.78 8.49 -11.79
N GLN A 5 -2.04 7.78 -10.68
CA GLN A 5 -0.99 7.10 -9.92
C GLN A 5 -1.34 5.63 -9.76
N THR A 6 -0.31 4.81 -9.59
CA THR A 6 -0.44 3.36 -9.56
C THR A 6 -0.15 2.84 -8.16
N VAL A 7 -1.07 2.04 -7.64
CA VAL A 7 -0.98 1.44 -6.30
C VAL A 7 -0.91 -0.07 -6.44
N LEU A 8 0.05 -0.69 -5.76
CA LEU A 8 0.13 -2.13 -5.67
C LEU A 8 -0.68 -2.60 -4.46
N LEU A 9 -1.54 -3.60 -4.69
CA LEU A 9 -2.30 -4.25 -3.63
C LEU A 9 -1.74 -5.65 -3.41
N TYR A 10 -1.23 -5.92 -2.21
CA TYR A 10 -0.65 -7.21 -1.88
C TYR A 10 -1.44 -7.94 -0.81
N SER A 11 -1.95 -9.11 -1.15
CA SER A 11 -2.51 -10.11 -0.24
C SER A 11 -2.60 -11.42 -0.99
N ASP A 12 -2.42 -12.53 -0.27
CA ASP A 12 -2.65 -13.85 -0.85
C ASP A 12 -4.13 -14.14 -1.09
N LYS A 13 -5.03 -13.31 -0.53
CA LYS A 13 -6.47 -13.48 -0.65
C LYS A 13 -7.06 -12.42 -1.56
N ALA A 14 -7.67 -12.86 -2.67
CA ALA A 14 -8.30 -11.95 -3.62
C ALA A 14 -9.38 -11.09 -2.97
N GLU A 15 -10.13 -11.66 -2.03
CA GLU A 15 -11.19 -10.94 -1.32
C GLU A 15 -10.65 -9.77 -0.50
N ILE A 16 -9.46 -9.91 0.08
CA ILE A 16 -8.82 -8.82 0.82
C ILE A 16 -8.38 -7.72 -0.15
N ARG A 17 -7.81 -8.09 -1.28
CA ARG A 17 -7.43 -7.11 -2.31
C ARG A 17 -8.64 -6.35 -2.83
N ASP A 18 -9.78 -7.03 -2.99
CA ASP A 18 -11.03 -6.38 -3.40
C ASP A 18 -11.51 -5.38 -2.34
N ARG A 19 -11.42 -5.74 -1.06
CA ARG A 19 -11.77 -4.84 0.04
C ARG A 19 -10.86 -3.61 0.07
N MET A 20 -9.57 -3.80 -0.17
CA MET A 20 -8.62 -2.70 -0.26
C MET A 20 -9.02 -1.75 -1.38
N ARG A 21 -9.33 -2.30 -2.55
CA ARG A 21 -9.72 -1.52 -3.72
C ARG A 21 -10.99 -0.71 -3.46
N LEU A 22 -11.98 -1.34 -2.82
CA LEU A 22 -13.23 -0.66 -2.48
C LEU A 22 -13.01 0.45 -1.45
N ALA A 23 -12.18 0.20 -0.44
CA ALA A 23 -11.95 1.18 0.62
C ALA A 23 -11.19 2.39 0.10
N VAL A 24 -10.22 2.18 -0.78
CA VAL A 24 -9.43 3.27 -1.36
C VAL A 24 -10.24 4.05 -2.40
N GLY A 25 -10.95 3.33 -3.27
CA GLY A 25 -11.64 3.93 -4.40
C GLY A 25 -10.66 4.39 -5.47
N THR A 26 -11.20 4.76 -6.64
CA THR A 26 -10.37 5.19 -7.76
C THR A 26 -10.03 6.67 -7.75
N ARG A 27 -10.72 7.46 -6.92
CA ARG A 27 -10.51 8.91 -6.84
C ARG A 27 -10.52 9.37 -5.38
N PRO A 28 -9.41 9.14 -4.64
CA PRO A 28 -9.34 9.55 -3.23
C PRO A 28 -9.28 11.07 -3.05
N ALA A 29 -9.00 11.80 -4.12
CA ALA A 29 -9.01 13.27 -4.15
C ALA A 29 -9.47 13.73 -5.53
N PRO A 30 -9.98 14.97 -5.67
CA PRO A 30 -10.54 15.44 -6.96
C PRO A 30 -9.56 15.36 -8.14
N ASP A 31 -8.28 15.60 -7.88
CA ASP A 31 -7.27 15.64 -8.94
C ASP A 31 -6.45 14.35 -9.04
N LEU A 32 -6.88 13.30 -8.36
CA LEU A 32 -6.11 12.08 -8.25
C LEU A 32 -6.95 10.87 -8.66
N THR A 33 -6.51 10.20 -9.73
CA THR A 33 -7.09 8.93 -10.17
C THR A 33 -6.09 7.82 -9.92
N LEU A 34 -6.57 6.70 -9.39
CA LEU A 34 -5.71 5.57 -9.06
C LEU A 34 -5.95 4.39 -10.00
N GLN A 35 -4.85 3.75 -10.38
CA GLN A 35 -4.84 2.44 -11.01
C GLN A 35 -4.27 1.45 -10.00
N PHE A 36 -4.76 0.21 -10.05
CA PHE A 36 -4.31 -0.82 -9.12
C PHE A 36 -3.67 -1.97 -9.88
N VAL A 37 -2.59 -2.51 -9.31
CA VAL A 37 -2.01 -3.77 -9.74
C VAL A 37 -2.01 -4.72 -8.55
N ASP A 38 -2.34 -5.97 -8.80
CA ASP A 38 -2.54 -6.96 -7.75
C ASP A 38 -1.34 -7.90 -7.67
N ALA A 39 -0.90 -8.19 -6.46
CA ALA A 39 0.12 -9.21 -6.18
C ALA A 39 -0.46 -10.19 -5.17
N ALA A 40 -0.42 -11.48 -5.49
CA ALA A 40 -0.92 -12.54 -4.63
C ALA A 40 0.20 -13.26 -3.89
N SER A 41 1.46 -12.99 -4.22
CA SER A 41 2.62 -13.62 -3.60
C SER A 41 3.75 -12.61 -3.46
N TYR A 42 4.72 -12.94 -2.62
CA TYR A 42 5.91 -12.12 -2.46
C TYR A 42 6.65 -11.96 -3.79
N ARG A 43 6.77 -13.06 -4.54
CA ARG A 43 7.45 -13.05 -5.85
C ARG A 43 6.77 -12.09 -6.82
N GLU A 44 5.43 -12.13 -6.89
CA GLU A 44 4.70 -11.20 -7.74
C GLU A 44 4.89 -9.75 -7.29
N CYS A 45 4.89 -9.51 -5.98
CA CYS A 45 5.10 -8.20 -5.43
C CYS A 45 6.44 -7.62 -5.88
N ILE A 46 7.51 -8.39 -5.74
CA ILE A 46 8.86 -7.96 -6.14
C ILE A 46 8.92 -7.73 -7.64
N SER A 47 8.33 -8.63 -8.43
CA SER A 47 8.31 -8.48 -9.88
C SER A 47 7.63 -7.19 -10.31
N LEU A 48 6.51 -6.85 -9.69
CA LEU A 48 5.78 -5.63 -10.01
C LEU A 48 6.53 -4.38 -9.57
N VAL A 49 7.19 -4.42 -8.41
CA VAL A 49 8.00 -3.30 -7.94
C VAL A 49 9.16 -3.04 -8.90
N ASP A 50 9.74 -4.10 -9.46
CA ASP A 50 10.86 -3.96 -10.40
C ASP A 50 10.42 -3.54 -11.80
N THR A 51 9.18 -3.83 -12.18
CA THR A 51 8.69 -3.64 -13.56
C THR A 51 7.97 -2.32 -13.74
N TYR A 52 7.19 -1.89 -12.75
CA TYR A 52 6.33 -0.72 -12.85
C TYR A 52 6.80 0.41 -11.96
N GLU A 53 6.50 1.63 -12.37
CA GLU A 53 6.63 2.79 -11.48
C GLU A 53 5.41 2.83 -10.59
N LEU A 54 5.60 2.42 -9.34
CA LEU A 54 4.52 2.38 -8.37
C LEU A 54 4.60 3.60 -7.46
N ASP A 55 3.45 4.18 -7.16
CA ASP A 55 3.38 5.39 -6.34
C ASP A 55 3.08 5.08 -4.89
N LEU A 56 2.52 3.89 -4.61
CA LEU A 56 2.23 3.47 -3.24
C LEU A 56 2.07 1.95 -3.22
N LEU A 57 2.51 1.34 -2.12
CA LEU A 57 2.33 -0.08 -1.87
C LEU A 57 1.37 -0.25 -0.70
N LEU A 58 0.28 -0.98 -0.90
CA LEU A 58 -0.67 -1.35 0.16
C LEU A 58 -0.52 -2.83 0.43
N LEU A 59 0.04 -3.17 1.59
CA LEU A 59 0.45 -4.51 1.92
C LEU A 59 -0.39 -5.08 3.06
N ASP A 60 -0.95 -6.28 2.87
CA ASP A 60 -1.69 -7.00 3.90
C ASP A 60 -0.71 -7.61 4.89
N GLY A 61 -0.70 -7.08 6.12
CA GLY A 61 0.17 -7.59 7.18
C GLY A 61 -0.13 -9.03 7.57
N GLU A 62 -1.32 -9.52 7.25
CA GLU A 62 -1.76 -10.87 7.59
C GLU A 62 -1.62 -11.85 6.41
N ALA A 63 -1.02 -11.45 5.29
CA ALA A 63 -0.84 -12.31 4.13
C ALA A 63 0.05 -13.51 4.47
N GLN A 64 -0.21 -14.63 3.79
CA GLN A 64 0.52 -15.87 3.97
C GLN A 64 1.10 -16.33 2.63
N PRO A 65 2.25 -16.98 2.62
CA PRO A 65 3.17 -17.21 3.73
C PRO A 65 3.99 -15.97 4.11
N ALA A 66 4.05 -14.96 3.25
CA ALA A 66 4.84 -13.75 3.51
C ALA A 66 3.91 -12.60 3.89
N GLY A 67 3.91 -12.21 5.16
CA GLY A 67 3.11 -11.08 5.65
C GLY A 67 3.67 -9.75 5.19
N GLY A 68 2.77 -8.77 5.04
CA GLY A 68 3.13 -7.44 4.56
C GLY A 68 4.16 -6.73 5.41
N LEU A 69 4.22 -7.02 6.71
CA LEU A 69 5.23 -6.43 7.59
C LEU A 69 6.64 -6.85 7.20
N GLY A 70 6.85 -8.14 6.95
CA GLY A 70 8.14 -8.66 6.49
C GLY A 70 8.49 -8.16 5.09
N VAL A 71 7.49 -8.10 4.21
CA VAL A 71 7.68 -7.58 2.86
C VAL A 71 8.11 -6.11 2.92
N ALA A 72 7.46 -5.30 3.75
CA ALA A 72 7.81 -3.88 3.92
C ALA A 72 9.26 -3.74 4.40
N ARG A 73 9.64 -4.50 5.40
CA ARG A 73 11.00 -4.45 5.95
C ARG A 73 12.03 -4.81 4.89
N GLN A 74 11.76 -5.89 4.14
CA GLN A 74 12.70 -6.34 3.12
C GLN A 74 12.86 -5.32 1.99
N LEU A 75 11.74 -4.73 1.54
CA LEU A 75 11.80 -3.70 0.51
C LEU A 75 12.60 -2.49 0.98
N ARG A 76 12.41 -2.05 2.23
CA ARG A 76 13.17 -0.94 2.79
C ARG A 76 14.65 -1.24 2.89
N ASP A 77 15.01 -2.46 3.29
CA ASP A 77 16.40 -2.85 3.45
C ASP A 77 17.13 -3.01 2.12
N GLU A 78 16.42 -3.46 1.08
CA GLU A 78 17.03 -3.79 -0.19
C GLU A 78 16.99 -2.66 -1.22
N ARG A 79 16.14 -1.64 -1.04
CA ARG A 79 15.91 -0.61 -2.04
C ARG A 79 16.04 0.78 -1.44
N ASP A 80 16.91 1.58 -2.03
CA ASP A 80 17.05 2.99 -1.64
C ASP A 80 15.88 3.83 -2.13
N ASP A 81 15.28 3.42 -3.26
CA ASP A 81 14.22 4.16 -3.93
C ASP A 81 12.92 3.36 -3.86
N CYS A 82 12.35 3.29 -2.66
CA CYS A 82 11.13 2.53 -2.41
C CYS A 82 9.93 3.49 -2.34
N PRO A 83 8.81 3.17 -3.02
CA PRO A 83 7.59 3.96 -2.89
C PRO A 83 7.08 3.96 -1.45
N PRO A 84 6.21 4.91 -1.08
CA PRO A 84 5.57 4.88 0.23
C PRO A 84 4.86 3.56 0.46
N ILE A 85 4.92 3.06 1.70
CA ILE A 85 4.34 1.79 2.09
C ILE A 85 3.28 2.01 3.15
N CYS A 86 2.07 1.49 2.90
CA CYS A 86 1.00 1.42 3.88
C CYS A 86 0.73 -0.05 4.18
N VAL A 87 0.76 -0.43 5.44
CA VAL A 87 0.51 -1.79 5.87
C VAL A 87 -0.85 -1.87 6.56
N VAL A 88 -1.62 -2.92 6.25
CA VAL A 88 -2.91 -3.19 6.89
C VAL A 88 -2.71 -4.30 7.90
N ILE A 89 -3.10 -4.04 9.15
CA ILE A 89 -2.98 -5.00 10.25
C ILE A 89 -4.34 -5.37 10.80
N ALA A 90 -4.42 -6.51 11.49
CA ALA A 90 -5.68 -7.00 12.03
C ALA A 90 -6.05 -6.32 13.35
N ARG A 91 -5.05 -5.89 14.14
CA ARG A 91 -5.30 -5.34 15.48
C ARG A 91 -4.52 -4.06 15.69
N ALA A 92 -5.18 -3.06 16.26
CA ALA A 92 -4.55 -1.79 16.57
C ALA A 92 -3.33 -1.96 17.51
N ALA A 93 -3.35 -2.98 18.37
CA ALA A 93 -2.24 -3.26 19.29
C ALA A 93 -0.93 -3.59 18.56
N ASP A 94 -1.01 -3.97 17.28
CA ASP A 94 0.16 -4.32 16.48
C ASP A 94 0.76 -3.13 15.71
N ARG A 95 0.28 -1.93 15.93
CA ARG A 95 0.78 -0.73 15.22
C ARG A 95 2.28 -0.51 15.39
N TRP A 96 2.82 -0.87 16.54
CA TRP A 96 4.25 -0.72 16.77
C TRP A 96 5.09 -1.63 15.87
N LEU A 97 4.56 -2.82 15.55
CA LEU A 97 5.23 -3.73 14.60
C LEU A 97 5.25 -3.12 13.19
N ALA A 98 4.14 -2.50 12.79
CA ALA A 98 4.05 -1.86 11.48
C ALA A 98 5.05 -0.69 11.39
N ALA A 99 5.15 0.13 12.43
CA ALA A 99 6.12 1.21 12.47
C ALA A 99 7.55 0.67 12.39
N TYR A 100 7.83 -0.40 13.11
CA TYR A 100 9.16 -1.03 13.11
C TYR A 100 9.52 -1.60 11.74
N SER A 101 8.53 -2.01 10.95
CA SER A 101 8.77 -2.58 9.63
C SER A 101 9.21 -1.54 8.59
N GLY A 102 9.14 -0.26 8.92
CA GLY A 102 9.47 0.81 7.99
C GLY A 102 8.29 1.30 7.17
N ALA A 103 7.07 0.93 7.54
CA ALA A 103 5.88 1.43 6.86
C ALA A 103 5.68 2.92 7.11
N ASP A 104 5.22 3.64 6.09
CA ASP A 104 4.94 5.06 6.20
C ASP A 104 3.59 5.33 6.85
N ALA A 105 2.67 4.37 6.75
CA ALA A 105 1.35 4.48 7.37
C ALA A 105 0.83 3.09 7.70
N THR A 106 -0.14 3.04 8.60
CA THR A 106 -0.76 1.80 9.05
C THR A 106 -2.27 1.97 9.06
N LEU A 107 -2.97 0.98 8.51
CA LEU A 107 -4.42 0.89 8.58
C LEU A 107 -4.79 -0.39 9.31
N VAL A 108 -5.97 -0.40 9.93
CA VAL A 108 -6.45 -1.55 10.70
C VAL A 108 -7.73 -2.07 10.08
N HIS A 109 -7.84 -3.40 9.92
CA HIS A 109 -9.09 -4.03 9.46
C HIS A 109 -10.19 -3.86 10.50
N PRO A 110 -11.45 -3.74 10.08
CA PRO A 110 -11.91 -3.56 8.71
C PRO A 110 -11.59 -2.16 8.18
N LEU A 111 -11.28 -2.07 6.90
CA LEU A 111 -10.91 -0.79 6.31
C LEU A 111 -12.10 0.15 6.23
N ASP A 112 -11.91 1.35 6.74
CA ASP A 112 -12.90 2.42 6.69
C ASP A 112 -12.58 3.32 5.48
N PRO A 113 -13.54 3.54 4.57
CA PRO A 113 -13.28 4.33 3.37
C PRO A 113 -12.78 5.75 3.65
N VAL A 114 -13.30 6.40 4.69
CA VAL A 114 -12.91 7.77 5.00
C VAL A 114 -11.45 7.83 5.45
N THR A 115 -11.10 7.01 6.44
CA THR A 115 -9.73 6.96 6.97
C THR A 115 -8.75 6.50 5.92
N THR A 116 -9.13 5.47 5.15
CA THR A 116 -8.27 4.94 4.08
C THR A 116 -8.00 5.99 3.01
N GLY A 117 -9.06 6.69 2.57
CA GLY A 117 -8.93 7.75 1.58
C GLY A 117 -8.06 8.89 2.06
N GLN A 118 -8.23 9.32 3.31
CA GLN A 118 -7.41 10.37 3.90
C GLN A 118 -5.94 9.98 3.97
N THR A 119 -5.67 8.74 4.38
CA THR A 119 -4.31 8.22 4.48
C THR A 119 -3.65 8.19 3.10
N PHE A 120 -4.36 7.68 2.10
CA PHE A 120 -3.84 7.62 0.73
C PHE A 120 -3.59 9.02 0.16
N ALA A 121 -4.54 9.93 0.32
CA ALA A 121 -4.37 11.29 -0.15
C ALA A 121 -3.13 11.94 0.48
N GLY A 122 -2.93 11.73 1.78
CA GLY A 122 -1.77 12.26 2.47
C GLY A 122 -0.45 11.69 1.97
N LEU A 123 -0.38 10.38 1.75
CA LEU A 123 0.83 9.74 1.26
C LEU A 123 1.15 10.12 -0.18
N LEU A 124 0.14 10.13 -1.04
CA LEU A 124 0.33 10.40 -2.46
C LEU A 124 0.63 11.86 -2.74
N GLN A 125 0.05 12.77 -1.98
CA GLN A 125 0.29 14.21 -2.13
C GLN A 125 1.61 14.65 -1.52
N ARG A 126 2.27 13.80 -0.73
CA ARG A 126 3.59 14.09 -0.15
C ARG A 126 4.71 13.94 -1.16
N THR A 127 4.47 13.26 -2.26
CA THR A 127 5.46 13.13 -3.31
C THR A 127 5.71 14.53 -3.87
N PRO A 128 6.94 15.09 -3.73
CA PRO A 128 7.18 16.43 -4.24
C PRO A 128 6.92 16.45 -5.73
N ALA A 129 6.11 17.41 -6.16
CA ALA A 129 5.90 17.62 -7.57
C ALA A 129 7.27 17.86 -8.23
N PRO A 130 7.54 17.25 -9.36
CA PRO A 130 8.76 17.56 -10.07
C PRO A 130 8.76 19.04 -10.40
N SER A 131 9.75 19.70 -9.90
CA SER A 131 9.94 21.12 -10.17
C SER A 131 10.37 21.32 -11.63
#